data_462886b4ddb7c46cb402bf1ac8d81622
#
_entry.id   462886b4ddb7c46cb402bf1ac8d81622
#
_cell.length_a   1.000
_cell.length_b   1.000
_cell.length_c   1.000
_cell.angle_alpha   90.00
_cell.angle_beta   90.00
_cell.angle_gamma   90.00
#
_symmetry.space_group_name_H-M   'P 1'
#
loop_
_entity.id
_entity.type
_entity.pdbx_description
1 polymer ?
#
loop_
_entity_poly.entity_id
_entity_poly.type
_entity_poly.pdbx_seq_one_letter_code
_entity_poly.pdbx_strand_id
1 'polypeptide(L)'
;VRRTTSGCPALLAALAAAVLSVALAGSVSAKTRGVTSGDLLGFLESLGGKVLKGSWDRIRFFLTTPEPSSPGAGGGQAQALLGSQSLTFVENRGQWPGPSRFVARQGAQSIHLDADGIHLQIQDTTPSGGRNAFNLGLTFCGSRPDVEPKGESLASARYHFFRGKMSEWRSDVGGFSRVRYDGLYPGVDLVVRGKEGHPEYDLHVSPGADLRAVSIRCEGAQGLSLGESGELLTATPIGVLRQERPHTWVVESDGTTRAVECDFVLLGPDRYGFRVPDRESDLPLVIDPGLVWSTLLGGSNDEYAYDLLLLPSGAVLVLGETDSFDFPTTPGVLEEQPIGQSDLFLSCFSADGSRLLFSTFLGGSRRDSPRSMVFDPSGNLLIVGETNSDNFPVTAGAYSSSRQGGSDLFLVRMTADGSSILQATYFGGTGDDHVTALAAAADGDVVVAGETFSQDFPTTAGAYQTTSAGAGDAFASRLNLQGGGASDLELSTYLGGSLHDMASGVVIDGNGRIILGGTTHSGDFPTTVGAYSTSYLGKGDGFLTVLTGNGAGVAYSTF
;
A
#
# COMPACT_ATOMS: atom_id res chain seq x y z
N VAL A 1 27.66 -24.76 -33.50
CA VAL A 1 27.59 -23.47 -32.76
C VAL A 1 26.20 -23.36 -32.18
N ARG A 2 26.09 -23.68 -30.87
CA ARG A 2 24.84 -23.55 -30.11
C ARG A 2 24.75 -22.11 -29.61
N ARG A 3 23.72 -21.38 -30.01
CA ARG A 3 23.33 -20.12 -29.35
C ARG A 3 22.40 -20.45 -28.18
N THR A 4 22.84 -20.17 -26.97
CA THR A 4 22.04 -20.18 -25.76
C THR A 4 21.32 -18.82 -25.65
N THR A 5 20.01 -18.79 -25.81
CA THR A 5 19.17 -17.64 -25.48
C THR A 5 18.75 -17.75 -24.01
N SER A 6 19.46 -17.10 -23.12
CA SER A 6 19.04 -16.91 -21.74
C SER A 6 18.08 -15.71 -21.66
N GLY A 7 16.80 -15.94 -21.83
CA GLY A 7 15.75 -14.95 -21.52
C GLY A 7 15.62 -14.79 -20.00
N CYS A 8 15.75 -13.57 -19.53
CA CYS A 8 15.84 -13.23 -18.12
C CYS A 8 14.48 -13.35 -17.39
N PRO A 9 14.33 -14.23 -16.37
CA PRO A 9 13.10 -14.38 -15.60
C PRO A 9 12.69 -13.10 -14.84
N ALA A 10 13.67 -12.23 -14.53
CA ALA A 10 13.45 -10.96 -13.84
C ALA A 10 12.67 -9.95 -14.70
N LEU A 11 12.80 -9.98 -16.01
CA LEU A 11 12.10 -9.07 -16.91
C LEU A 11 10.59 -9.31 -16.88
N LEU A 12 10.16 -10.57 -16.83
CA LEU A 12 8.74 -10.92 -16.77
C LEU A 12 8.11 -10.60 -15.41
N ALA A 13 8.87 -10.77 -14.33
CA ALA A 13 8.40 -10.39 -12.99
C ALA A 13 8.27 -8.86 -12.83
N ALA A 14 9.19 -8.12 -13.42
CA ALA A 14 9.17 -6.66 -13.44
C ALA A 14 8.05 -6.11 -14.34
N LEU A 15 7.81 -6.74 -15.50
CA LEU A 15 6.66 -6.41 -16.36
C LEU A 15 5.33 -6.61 -15.64
N ALA A 16 5.20 -7.69 -14.86
CA ALA A 16 4.00 -7.97 -14.09
C ALA A 16 3.76 -6.93 -12.99
N ALA A 17 4.81 -6.50 -12.29
CA ALA A 17 4.72 -5.50 -11.23
C ALA A 17 4.38 -4.11 -11.79
N ALA A 18 4.97 -3.72 -12.92
CA ALA A 18 4.72 -2.42 -13.54
C ALA A 18 3.33 -2.33 -14.20
N VAL A 19 2.84 -3.41 -14.82
CA VAL A 19 1.45 -3.48 -15.30
C VAL A 19 0.46 -3.38 -14.14
N LEU A 20 0.82 -3.89 -12.95
CA LEU A 20 0.01 -3.77 -11.75
C LEU A 20 -0.05 -2.32 -11.25
N SER A 21 1.07 -1.59 -11.28
CA SER A 21 1.14 -0.18 -10.87
C SER A 21 0.36 0.74 -11.82
N VAL A 22 0.42 0.48 -13.12
CA VAL A 22 -0.35 1.22 -14.14
C VAL A 22 -1.86 0.94 -14.06
N ALA A 23 -2.25 -0.30 -13.74
CA ALA A 23 -3.66 -0.65 -13.53
C ALA A 23 -4.24 -0.03 -12.24
N LEU A 24 -3.39 0.28 -11.26
CA LEU A 24 -3.78 0.93 -10.00
C LEU A 24 -3.82 2.46 -10.11
N ALA A 25 -3.04 3.06 -11.02
CA ALA A 25 -2.92 4.52 -11.16
C ALA A 25 -3.85 5.16 -12.21
N GLY A 26 -4.52 4.39 -13.03
CA GLY A 26 -5.33 4.94 -14.12
C GLY A 26 -6.70 4.31 -14.26
N SER A 27 -7.76 5.10 -14.08
CA SER A 27 -9.10 4.78 -14.58
C SER A 27 -9.09 4.85 -16.11
N VAL A 28 -8.56 3.83 -16.76
CA VAL A 28 -8.65 3.71 -18.21
C VAL A 28 -9.98 3.09 -18.57
N SER A 29 -10.88 3.89 -19.10
CA SER A 29 -12.05 3.43 -19.81
C SER A 29 -11.61 2.76 -21.13
N ALA A 30 -11.24 1.48 -21.05
CA ALA A 30 -10.92 0.71 -22.23
C ALA A 30 -12.21 0.16 -22.84
N LYS A 31 -12.74 0.85 -23.86
CA LYS A 31 -13.53 0.20 -24.90
C LYS A 31 -12.59 -0.64 -25.75
N THR A 32 -12.13 -1.77 -25.26
CA THR A 32 -11.48 -2.79 -26.09
C THR A 32 -12.53 -3.77 -26.59
N ARG A 33 -12.82 -3.71 -27.86
CA ARG A 33 -13.46 -4.82 -28.57
C ARG A 33 -12.47 -5.98 -28.60
N GLY A 34 -12.77 -7.06 -27.90
CA GLY A 34 -12.46 -8.39 -28.34
C GLY A 34 -11.13 -9.00 -27.99
N VAL A 35 -10.41 -8.56 -26.93
CA VAL A 35 -9.32 -9.37 -26.38
C VAL A 35 -9.87 -10.20 -25.22
N THR A 36 -10.03 -11.50 -25.46
CA THR A 36 -10.46 -12.44 -24.43
C THR A 36 -9.27 -12.90 -23.60
N SER A 37 -9.52 -13.38 -22.39
CA SER A 37 -8.50 -14.02 -21.55
C SER A 37 -7.75 -15.16 -22.25
N GLY A 38 -8.33 -15.71 -23.32
CA GLY A 38 -7.73 -16.70 -24.21
C GLY A 38 -6.60 -16.13 -25.07
N ASP A 39 -6.70 -14.88 -25.50
CA ASP A 39 -5.70 -14.26 -26.38
C ASP A 39 -4.42 -13.90 -25.59
N LEU A 40 -4.56 -13.50 -24.33
CA LEU A 40 -3.43 -13.27 -23.43
C LEU A 40 -2.74 -14.59 -23.07
N LEU A 41 -3.51 -15.66 -22.88
CA LEU A 41 -3.00 -17.00 -22.62
C LEU A 41 -2.19 -17.54 -23.79
N GLY A 42 -2.70 -17.39 -25.01
CA GLY A 42 -2.01 -17.79 -26.25
C GLY A 42 -0.70 -17.04 -26.47
N PHE A 43 -0.67 -15.75 -26.09
CA PHE A 43 0.55 -14.94 -26.12
C PHE A 43 1.61 -15.40 -25.11
N LEU A 44 1.19 -15.69 -23.86
CA LEU A 44 2.09 -16.19 -22.81
C LEU A 44 2.62 -17.61 -23.13
N GLU A 45 1.83 -18.46 -23.76
CA GLU A 45 2.25 -19.78 -24.24
C GLU A 45 3.24 -19.69 -25.42
N SER A 46 3.10 -18.67 -26.29
CA SER A 46 4.00 -18.44 -27.42
C SER A 46 5.40 -17.98 -26.99
N LEU A 47 5.53 -17.40 -25.81
CA LEU A 47 6.80 -16.91 -25.26
C LEU A 47 7.69 -17.99 -24.63
N GLY A 48 7.31 -19.25 -24.71
CA GLY A 48 8.22 -20.37 -24.47
C GLY A 48 7.96 -21.25 -23.27
N GLY A 49 7.28 -22.31 -23.51
CA GLY A 49 6.96 -23.40 -22.56
C GLY A 49 8.14 -24.17 -21.94
N LYS A 50 9.35 -23.59 -21.86
CA LYS A 50 10.53 -24.29 -21.31
C LYS A 50 11.35 -23.55 -20.25
N VAL A 51 11.08 -22.28 -19.97
CA VAL A 51 11.96 -21.47 -19.09
C VAL A 51 11.36 -21.19 -17.70
N LEU A 52 10.09 -21.52 -17.44
CA LEU A 52 9.36 -20.97 -16.29
C LEU A 52 9.02 -21.95 -15.16
N LYS A 53 9.77 -23.03 -14.96
CA LYS A 53 9.47 -24.01 -13.90
C LYS A 53 9.77 -23.53 -12.46
N GLY A 54 10.39 -22.37 -12.25
CA GLY A 54 10.81 -21.90 -10.93
C GLY A 54 10.27 -20.56 -10.46
N SER A 55 9.62 -19.78 -11.33
CA SER A 55 9.33 -18.36 -11.05
C SER A 55 7.84 -18.00 -10.89
N TRP A 56 6.94 -18.94 -11.14
CA TRP A 56 5.49 -18.70 -11.12
C TRP A 56 4.88 -18.53 -9.73
N ASP A 57 5.57 -18.92 -8.67
CA ASP A 57 5.05 -18.83 -7.30
C ASP A 57 4.88 -17.40 -6.78
N ARG A 58 5.32 -16.38 -7.53
CA ARG A 58 5.28 -14.96 -7.12
C ARG A 58 4.35 -14.07 -7.94
N ILE A 59 3.71 -14.57 -9.00
CA ILE A 59 2.83 -13.75 -9.85
C ILE A 59 1.38 -13.95 -9.42
N ARG A 60 0.73 -12.89 -8.95
CA ARG A 60 -0.70 -12.81 -8.63
C ARG A 60 -1.34 -11.77 -9.50
N PHE A 61 -2.44 -12.11 -10.12
CA PHE A 61 -3.18 -11.20 -10.98
C PHE A 61 -4.60 -10.97 -10.50
N PHE A 62 -4.99 -9.73 -10.59
CA PHE A 62 -6.36 -9.26 -10.41
C PHE A 62 -6.79 -8.68 -11.75
N LEU A 63 -7.78 -9.19 -12.39
CA LEU A 63 -8.37 -8.58 -13.57
C LEU A 63 -9.86 -8.84 -13.58
N THR A 64 -10.62 -7.82 -13.44
CA THR A 64 -11.77 -7.35 -14.22
C THR A 64 -12.55 -6.33 -13.43
N THR A 65 -12.71 -5.15 -13.99
CA THR A 65 -13.65 -4.13 -13.49
C THR A 65 -14.95 -4.19 -14.30
N PRO A 66 -16.11 -4.02 -13.68
CA PRO A 66 -17.38 -3.83 -14.40
C PRO A 66 -17.47 -2.42 -14.98
N GLU A 67 -18.20 -2.29 -16.09
CA GLU A 67 -18.44 -1.00 -16.76
C GLU A 67 -19.11 0.02 -15.85
N PRO A 68 -18.68 1.30 -15.88
CA PRO A 68 -19.38 2.37 -15.18
C PRO A 68 -20.54 2.91 -16.02
N SER A 69 -21.69 3.06 -15.40
CA SER A 69 -22.83 3.82 -15.94
C SER A 69 -22.61 5.32 -15.74
N SER A 70 -22.51 6.06 -16.86
CA SER A 70 -22.69 7.51 -17.07
C SER A 70 -21.83 8.54 -16.31
N PRO A 71 -21.41 9.63 -16.99
CA PRO A 71 -20.39 10.55 -16.50
C PRO A 71 -20.99 11.72 -15.72
N GLY A 72 -20.37 12.06 -14.61
CA GLY A 72 -20.65 13.27 -13.85
C GLY A 72 -19.61 13.55 -12.77
N ALA A 73 -18.75 14.50 -13.06
CA ALA A 73 -17.99 15.36 -12.15
C ALA A 73 -17.02 14.74 -11.12
N GLY A 74 -15.76 15.11 -11.22
CA GLY A 74 -14.86 15.32 -10.09
C GLY A 74 -13.66 14.40 -9.99
N GLY A 75 -12.48 14.94 -10.26
CA GLY A 75 -11.16 14.30 -10.07
C GLY A 75 -10.77 13.96 -8.62
N GLY A 76 -11.70 14.10 -7.65
CA GLY A 76 -11.47 13.72 -6.25
C GLY A 76 -11.87 12.28 -5.89
N GLN A 77 -12.59 11.57 -6.76
CA GLN A 77 -13.11 10.23 -6.43
C GLN A 77 -12.11 9.09 -6.66
N ALA A 78 -11.12 9.25 -7.50
CA ALA A 78 -10.14 8.19 -7.77
C ALA A 78 -9.17 8.01 -6.59
N GLN A 79 -8.80 9.07 -5.92
CA GLN A 79 -7.92 9.03 -4.74
C GLN A 79 -8.63 8.47 -3.50
N ALA A 80 -9.93 8.75 -3.36
CA ALA A 80 -10.77 8.16 -2.31
C ALA A 80 -11.00 6.65 -2.51
N LEU A 81 -10.98 6.15 -3.74
CA LEU A 81 -11.12 4.72 -4.06
C LEU A 81 -9.84 3.92 -3.79
N LEU A 82 -8.66 4.54 -3.80
CA LEU A 82 -7.38 3.90 -3.48
C LEU A 82 -7.11 3.84 -1.97
N GLY A 83 -7.67 4.77 -1.19
CA GLY A 83 -7.54 4.82 0.28
C GLY A 83 -8.46 3.86 1.04
N SER A 84 -9.42 3.18 0.38
CA SER A 84 -10.39 2.29 1.03
C SER A 84 -10.52 0.94 0.33
N GLN A 85 -9.42 0.22 0.13
CA GLN A 85 -9.55 -1.18 -0.27
C GLN A 85 -10.06 -1.99 0.94
N SER A 86 -11.37 -2.21 1.00
CA SER A 86 -11.95 -3.13 1.95
C SER A 86 -11.34 -4.52 1.76
N LEU A 87 -10.91 -5.12 2.86
CA LEU A 87 -10.36 -6.48 2.88
C LEU A 87 -11.34 -7.45 2.18
N THR A 88 -10.83 -8.22 1.21
CA THR A 88 -11.65 -9.17 0.46
C THR A 88 -11.26 -10.59 0.82
N PHE A 89 -12.24 -11.37 1.27
CA PHE A 89 -12.11 -12.79 1.59
C PHE A 89 -12.35 -13.63 0.34
N VAL A 90 -11.30 -14.22 -0.18
CA VAL A 90 -11.36 -15.05 -1.39
C VAL A 90 -11.63 -16.50 -1.00
N GLU A 91 -12.65 -17.11 -1.61
CA GLU A 91 -13.00 -18.52 -1.37
C GLU A 91 -11.83 -19.44 -1.72
N ASN A 92 -11.54 -20.42 -0.87
CA ASN A 92 -10.54 -21.44 -1.14
C ASN A 92 -11.18 -22.66 -1.80
N ARG A 93 -10.96 -22.80 -3.10
CA ARG A 93 -11.38 -23.97 -3.91
C ARG A 93 -10.22 -24.94 -4.15
N GLY A 94 -9.21 -24.94 -3.27
CA GLY A 94 -8.00 -25.75 -3.35
C GLY A 94 -6.78 -25.05 -3.93
N GLN A 95 -6.82 -23.70 -4.12
CA GLN A 95 -5.66 -22.91 -4.54
C GLN A 95 -4.69 -22.64 -3.39
N TRP A 96 -5.11 -22.78 -2.15
CA TRP A 96 -4.25 -22.73 -0.96
C TRP A 96 -4.36 -24.06 -0.19
N PRO A 97 -3.25 -24.61 0.26
CA PRO A 97 -3.26 -25.82 1.10
C PRO A 97 -3.84 -25.51 2.48
N GLY A 98 -4.39 -26.56 3.13
CA GLY A 98 -4.91 -26.47 4.50
C GLY A 98 -6.44 -26.37 4.56
N PRO A 99 -7.00 -26.25 5.78
CA PRO A 99 -8.43 -26.30 6.04
C PRO A 99 -9.17 -24.99 5.74
N SER A 100 -8.44 -23.89 5.46
CA SER A 100 -9.03 -22.57 5.28
C SER A 100 -10.07 -22.55 4.15
N ARG A 101 -11.26 -22.08 4.45
CA ARG A 101 -12.36 -21.87 3.48
C ARG A 101 -12.28 -20.53 2.76
N PHE A 102 -11.80 -19.52 3.47
CA PHE A 102 -11.55 -18.18 2.91
C PHE A 102 -10.17 -17.71 3.29
N VAL A 103 -9.56 -16.95 2.41
CA VAL A 103 -8.26 -16.31 2.65
C VAL A 103 -8.34 -14.87 2.19
N ALA A 104 -7.97 -13.94 3.06
CA ALA A 104 -7.73 -12.55 2.70
C ALA A 104 -6.25 -12.22 2.88
N ARG A 105 -5.74 -11.29 2.09
CA ARG A 105 -4.33 -10.89 2.14
C ARG A 105 -4.20 -9.40 1.91
N GLN A 106 -3.38 -8.78 2.76
CA GLN A 106 -3.04 -7.37 2.63
C GLN A 106 -1.60 -7.16 3.10
N GLY A 107 -0.75 -6.67 2.21
CA GLY A 107 0.67 -6.51 2.51
C GLY A 107 1.34 -7.81 2.97
N ALA A 108 2.00 -7.76 4.11
CA ALA A 108 2.67 -8.89 4.75
C ALA A 108 1.73 -9.79 5.58
N GLN A 109 0.44 -9.46 5.67
CA GLN A 109 -0.54 -10.19 6.46
C GLN A 109 -1.39 -11.12 5.59
N SER A 110 -1.71 -12.30 6.12
CA SER A 110 -2.75 -13.16 5.58
C SER A 110 -3.69 -13.62 6.68
N ILE A 111 -4.99 -13.63 6.35
CA ILE A 111 -6.07 -14.01 7.25
C ILE A 111 -6.70 -15.26 6.66
N HIS A 112 -6.75 -16.30 7.44
CA HIS A 112 -7.29 -17.58 7.07
C HIS A 112 -8.52 -17.87 7.93
N LEU A 113 -9.65 -18.14 7.31
CA LEU A 113 -10.89 -18.49 7.99
C LEU A 113 -11.22 -19.95 7.71
N ASP A 114 -11.39 -20.73 8.76
CA ASP A 114 -11.85 -22.12 8.70
C ASP A 114 -12.98 -22.39 9.70
N ALA A 115 -13.39 -23.63 9.84
CA ALA A 115 -14.47 -23.98 10.76
C ALA A 115 -14.12 -23.73 12.24
N ASP A 116 -12.83 -23.76 12.58
CA ASP A 116 -12.35 -23.70 13.96
C ASP A 116 -12.03 -22.26 14.40
N GLY A 117 -11.78 -21.34 13.45
CA GLY A 117 -11.37 -20.01 13.86
C GLY A 117 -10.94 -19.03 12.76
N ILE A 118 -10.35 -17.94 13.24
CA ILE A 118 -9.71 -16.88 12.48
C ILE A 118 -8.21 -16.97 12.74
N HIS A 119 -7.41 -17.20 11.70
CA HIS A 119 -5.96 -17.33 11.83
C HIS A 119 -5.27 -16.20 11.10
N LEU A 120 -4.53 -15.37 11.84
CA LEU A 120 -3.73 -14.27 11.35
C LEU A 120 -2.29 -14.75 11.19
N GLN A 121 -1.74 -14.65 9.99
CA GLN A 121 -0.34 -14.89 9.73
C GLN A 121 0.31 -13.57 9.35
N ILE A 122 1.27 -13.14 10.14
CA ILE A 122 2.07 -11.94 9.92
C ILE A 122 3.48 -12.39 9.53
N GLN A 123 3.96 -11.97 8.35
CA GLN A 123 5.32 -12.28 7.89
C GLN A 123 6.20 -11.06 8.14
N ASP A 124 7.20 -11.23 8.99
CA ASP A 124 8.25 -10.25 9.19
C ASP A 124 9.46 -10.62 8.29
N THR A 125 9.94 -9.67 7.52
CA THR A 125 11.17 -9.81 6.74
C THR A 125 12.30 -9.15 7.52
N THR A 126 13.10 -9.95 8.23
CA THR A 126 14.29 -9.41 8.90
C THR A 126 15.28 -8.84 7.88
N PRO A 127 16.06 -7.80 8.23
CA PRO A 127 17.10 -7.21 7.37
C PRO A 127 18.14 -8.21 6.86
N SER A 128 18.31 -9.34 7.56
CA SER A 128 19.21 -10.45 7.19
C SER A 128 18.62 -11.47 6.21
N GLY A 129 17.42 -11.21 5.64
CA GLY A 129 16.77 -12.11 4.69
C GLY A 129 16.07 -13.33 5.32
N GLY A 130 16.04 -13.42 6.63
CA GLY A 130 15.25 -14.43 7.37
C GLY A 130 13.77 -14.04 7.35
N ARG A 131 12.90 -15.02 7.12
CA ARG A 131 11.43 -14.84 7.24
C ARG A 131 11.00 -15.40 8.58
N ASN A 132 10.66 -14.51 9.51
CA ASN A 132 9.92 -14.90 10.70
C ASN A 132 8.43 -14.75 10.39
N ALA A 133 7.66 -15.81 10.59
CA ALA A 133 6.22 -15.77 10.51
C ALA A 133 5.66 -15.89 11.92
N PHE A 134 4.82 -14.95 12.32
CA PHE A 134 4.03 -15.07 13.54
C PHE A 134 2.61 -15.45 13.17
N ASN A 135 2.07 -16.44 13.86
CA ASN A 135 0.70 -16.90 13.68
C ASN A 135 -0.08 -16.64 14.98
N LEU A 136 -1.19 -15.93 14.88
CA LEU A 136 -2.17 -15.75 15.95
C LEU A 136 -3.47 -16.40 15.50
N GLY A 137 -3.96 -17.38 16.26
CA GLY A 137 -5.26 -18.01 16.06
C GLY A 137 -6.28 -17.48 17.07
N LEU A 138 -7.47 -17.11 16.60
CA LEU A 138 -8.65 -16.93 17.42
C LEU A 138 -9.53 -18.18 17.25
N THR A 139 -9.36 -19.16 18.13
CA THR A 139 -10.05 -20.44 18.05
C THR A 139 -11.34 -20.43 18.86
N PHE A 140 -12.45 -20.86 18.25
CA PHE A 140 -13.78 -20.84 18.85
C PHE A 140 -14.01 -22.06 19.73
N CYS A 141 -13.71 -21.96 21.04
CA CYS A 141 -13.80 -23.07 21.98
C CYS A 141 -15.26 -23.42 22.31
N GLY A 142 -15.63 -24.70 22.13
CA GLY A 142 -17.00 -25.14 22.41
C GLY A 142 -18.04 -24.71 21.39
N SER A 143 -17.60 -24.23 20.23
CA SER A 143 -18.46 -23.95 19.07
C SER A 143 -19.08 -25.25 18.53
N ARG A 144 -20.12 -25.11 17.74
CA ARG A 144 -20.75 -26.24 17.06
C ARG A 144 -19.81 -26.81 15.99
N PRO A 145 -19.57 -28.11 15.94
CA PRO A 145 -18.56 -28.72 15.06
C PRO A 145 -18.96 -28.76 13.57
N ASP A 146 -20.24 -28.50 13.27
CA ASP A 146 -20.82 -28.58 11.92
C ASP A 146 -20.95 -27.18 11.26
N VAL A 147 -20.41 -26.13 11.89
CA VAL A 147 -20.48 -24.77 11.36
C VAL A 147 -19.35 -24.52 10.38
N GLU A 148 -19.73 -24.18 9.16
CA GLU A 148 -18.80 -23.80 8.09
C GLU A 148 -18.97 -22.32 7.76
N PRO A 149 -17.87 -21.58 7.58
CA PRO A 149 -17.94 -20.18 7.17
C PRO A 149 -18.54 -20.05 5.76
N LYS A 150 -19.37 -19.04 5.55
CA LYS A 150 -20.05 -18.72 4.29
C LYS A 150 -19.74 -17.30 3.87
N GLY A 151 -19.40 -17.09 2.60
CA GLY A 151 -19.19 -15.75 2.05
C GLY A 151 -20.50 -14.99 1.91
N GLU A 152 -20.51 -13.76 2.39
CA GLU A 152 -21.61 -12.78 2.22
C GLU A 152 -21.13 -11.55 1.45
N SER A 153 -22.05 -10.87 0.76
CA SER A 153 -21.74 -9.65 0.00
C SER A 153 -20.62 -9.90 -1.04
N LEU A 154 -20.97 -10.70 -2.04
CA LEU A 154 -20.09 -11.05 -3.16
C LEU A 154 -19.55 -9.79 -3.84
N ALA A 155 -18.23 -9.66 -3.92
CA ALA A 155 -17.56 -8.59 -4.62
C ALA A 155 -17.74 -8.73 -6.15
N SER A 156 -17.68 -7.62 -6.87
CA SER A 156 -17.72 -7.63 -8.34
C SER A 156 -16.48 -8.29 -8.96
N ALA A 157 -15.33 -8.22 -8.27
CA ALA A 157 -14.08 -8.84 -8.70
C ALA A 157 -14.16 -10.38 -8.64
N ARG A 158 -13.57 -11.03 -9.65
CA ARG A 158 -13.36 -12.47 -9.70
C ARG A 158 -11.87 -12.76 -9.72
N TYR A 159 -11.48 -13.86 -9.07
CA TYR A 159 -10.08 -14.24 -8.90
C TYR A 159 -9.74 -15.47 -9.72
N HIS A 160 -8.57 -15.46 -10.35
CA HIS A 160 -8.08 -16.55 -11.16
C HIS A 160 -6.70 -16.97 -10.67
N PHE A 161 -6.51 -18.28 -10.45
CA PHE A 161 -5.28 -18.86 -9.92
C PHE A 161 -4.75 -19.91 -10.90
N PHE A 162 -3.69 -19.58 -11.60
CA PHE A 162 -3.02 -20.43 -12.57
C PHE A 162 -1.69 -20.94 -11.98
N ARG A 163 -1.77 -21.88 -11.05
CA ARG A 163 -0.60 -22.43 -10.33
C ARG A 163 -0.49 -23.93 -10.61
N GLY A 164 0.75 -24.43 -10.77
CA GLY A 164 1.00 -25.84 -10.99
C GLY A 164 0.46 -26.37 -12.32
N LYS A 165 -0.05 -27.59 -12.33
CA LYS A 165 -0.64 -28.22 -13.51
C LYS A 165 -2.00 -27.58 -13.84
N MET A 166 -2.40 -27.65 -15.09
CA MET A 166 -3.68 -27.10 -15.59
C MET A 166 -4.90 -27.63 -14.82
N SER A 167 -4.86 -28.87 -14.33
CA SER A 167 -5.90 -29.45 -13.47
C SER A 167 -6.00 -28.80 -12.09
N GLU A 168 -4.97 -28.09 -11.66
CA GLU A 168 -4.90 -27.37 -10.38
C GLU A 168 -5.34 -25.92 -10.48
N TRP A 169 -5.58 -25.44 -11.70
CA TRP A 169 -6.02 -24.08 -11.94
C TRP A 169 -7.44 -23.85 -11.42
N ARG A 170 -7.65 -22.68 -10.84
CA ARG A 170 -8.96 -22.24 -10.35
C ARG A 170 -9.28 -20.90 -10.97
N SER A 171 -10.39 -20.82 -11.67
CA SER A 171 -10.89 -19.61 -12.30
C SER A 171 -12.26 -19.26 -11.76
N ASP A 172 -12.64 -18.00 -11.90
CA ASP A 172 -13.94 -17.47 -11.46
C ASP A 172 -14.22 -17.68 -9.97
N VAL A 173 -13.17 -17.53 -9.14
CA VAL A 173 -13.29 -17.68 -7.69
C VAL A 173 -13.88 -16.41 -7.11
N GLY A 174 -14.91 -16.54 -6.26
CA GLY A 174 -15.58 -15.42 -5.61
C GLY A 174 -14.70 -14.76 -4.53
N GLY A 175 -14.79 -13.44 -4.46
CA GLY A 175 -14.33 -12.67 -3.31
C GLY A 175 -15.52 -12.08 -2.57
N PHE A 176 -15.44 -11.95 -1.26
CA PHE A 176 -16.53 -11.52 -0.40
C PHE A 176 -16.04 -10.44 0.56
N SER A 177 -16.89 -9.45 0.86
CA SER A 177 -16.56 -8.42 1.86
C SER A 177 -16.83 -8.88 3.29
N ARG A 178 -17.61 -9.94 3.45
CA ARG A 178 -17.97 -10.54 4.74
C ARG A 178 -17.96 -12.06 4.66
N VAL A 179 -17.66 -12.69 5.80
CA VAL A 179 -17.78 -14.14 5.98
C VAL A 179 -18.55 -14.40 7.27
N ARG A 180 -19.61 -15.21 7.21
CA ARG A 180 -20.51 -15.48 8.32
C ARG A 180 -20.42 -16.93 8.78
N TYR A 181 -20.45 -17.13 10.07
CA TYR A 181 -20.60 -18.40 10.77
C TYR A 181 -21.99 -18.43 11.43
N ASP A 182 -22.94 -19.13 10.79
CA ASP A 182 -24.32 -19.20 11.27
C ASP A 182 -24.44 -20.15 12.48
N GLY A 183 -24.92 -19.63 13.58
CA GLY A 183 -25.12 -20.41 14.81
C GLY A 183 -23.81 -21.03 15.35
N LEU A 184 -22.72 -20.28 15.29
CA LEU A 184 -21.41 -20.71 15.82
C LEU A 184 -21.50 -21.21 17.26
N TYR A 185 -22.25 -20.50 18.09
CA TYR A 185 -22.74 -20.99 19.38
C TYR A 185 -24.29 -20.97 19.38
N PRO A 186 -24.94 -21.66 20.29
CA PRO A 186 -26.41 -21.64 20.35
C PRO A 186 -26.98 -20.22 20.44
N GLY A 187 -27.63 -19.78 19.35
CA GLY A 187 -28.17 -18.43 19.23
C GLY A 187 -27.15 -17.31 19.02
N VAL A 188 -25.92 -17.63 18.64
CA VAL A 188 -24.87 -16.64 18.34
C VAL A 188 -24.26 -16.93 16.98
N ASP A 189 -24.36 -15.96 16.08
CA ASP A 189 -23.63 -15.93 14.81
C ASP A 189 -22.38 -15.08 14.94
N LEU A 190 -21.35 -15.39 14.14
CA LEU A 190 -20.16 -14.56 14.03
C LEU A 190 -20.03 -14.09 12.58
N VAL A 191 -19.75 -12.80 12.39
CA VAL A 191 -19.51 -12.19 11.08
C VAL A 191 -18.11 -11.60 11.07
N VAL A 192 -17.25 -12.09 10.18
CA VAL A 192 -15.94 -11.50 9.92
C VAL A 192 -16.04 -10.56 8.74
N ARG A 193 -15.53 -9.36 8.89
CA ARG A 193 -15.51 -8.31 7.86
C ARG A 193 -14.17 -7.61 7.80
N GLY A 194 -13.92 -6.92 6.69
CA GLY A 194 -12.78 -6.00 6.59
C GLY A 194 -13.25 -4.57 6.81
N LYS A 195 -12.56 -3.85 7.68
CA LYS A 195 -12.74 -2.41 7.84
C LYS A 195 -11.37 -1.75 7.80
N GLU A 196 -11.21 -0.79 6.91
CA GLU A 196 -9.96 -0.04 6.73
C GLU A 196 -8.70 -0.93 6.59
N GLY A 197 -8.90 -2.10 5.96
CA GLY A 197 -7.80 -3.05 5.73
C GLY A 197 -7.53 -4.04 6.86
N HIS A 198 -8.21 -3.95 8.00
CA HIS A 198 -8.05 -4.87 9.12
C HIS A 198 -9.23 -5.83 9.23
N PRO A 199 -9.02 -7.07 9.72
CA PRO A 199 -10.12 -7.97 10.02
C PRO A 199 -10.81 -7.55 11.31
N GLU A 200 -12.11 -7.38 11.25
CA GLU A 200 -12.99 -7.26 12.41
C GLU A 200 -13.95 -8.42 12.46
N TYR A 201 -14.49 -8.72 13.62
CA TYR A 201 -15.57 -9.69 13.77
C TYR A 201 -16.65 -9.15 14.68
N ASP A 202 -17.90 -9.44 14.32
CA ASP A 202 -19.08 -9.08 15.10
C ASP A 202 -19.75 -10.36 15.61
N LEU A 203 -20.23 -10.35 16.85
CA LEU A 203 -21.10 -11.36 17.38
C LEU A 203 -22.55 -10.87 17.31
N HIS A 204 -23.39 -11.57 16.56
CA HIS A 204 -24.82 -11.34 16.49
C HIS A 204 -25.53 -12.30 17.41
N VAL A 205 -26.05 -11.80 18.51
CA VAL A 205 -26.60 -12.58 19.61
C VAL A 205 -28.12 -12.51 19.57
N SER A 206 -28.76 -13.65 19.37
CA SER A 206 -30.23 -13.77 19.34
C SER A 206 -30.84 -13.57 20.73
N PRO A 207 -32.11 -13.20 20.82
CA PRO A 207 -32.84 -13.19 22.08
C PRO A 207 -32.72 -14.53 22.82
N GLY A 208 -32.47 -14.47 24.11
CA GLY A 208 -32.35 -15.66 24.98
C GLY A 208 -31.05 -16.45 24.87
N ALA A 209 -30.13 -16.10 23.97
CA ALA A 209 -28.84 -16.80 23.84
C ALA A 209 -27.94 -16.52 25.06
N ASP A 210 -27.19 -17.53 25.50
CA ASP A 210 -26.27 -17.43 26.64
C ASP A 210 -24.86 -17.03 26.19
N LEU A 211 -24.46 -15.78 26.46
CA LEU A 211 -23.12 -15.28 26.15
C LEU A 211 -21.97 -16.03 26.85
N ARG A 212 -22.24 -16.71 27.97
CA ARG A 212 -21.22 -17.50 28.67
C ARG A 212 -20.74 -18.72 27.85
N ALA A 213 -21.50 -19.11 26.81
CA ALA A 213 -21.08 -20.12 25.86
C ALA A 213 -19.96 -19.65 24.94
N VAL A 214 -19.81 -18.33 24.75
CA VAL A 214 -18.79 -17.76 23.86
C VAL A 214 -17.44 -17.78 24.55
N SER A 215 -16.50 -18.55 24.00
CA SER A 215 -15.15 -18.69 24.51
C SER A 215 -14.15 -18.68 23.34
N ILE A 216 -13.31 -17.68 23.27
CA ILE A 216 -12.31 -17.51 22.20
C ILE A 216 -10.93 -17.69 22.79
N ARG A 217 -10.14 -18.61 22.21
CA ARG A 217 -8.74 -18.86 22.58
C ARG A 217 -7.82 -18.10 21.64
N CYS A 218 -6.81 -17.42 22.20
CA CYS A 218 -5.74 -16.77 21.45
C CYS A 218 -4.54 -17.71 21.33
N GLU A 219 -4.49 -18.52 20.29
CA GLU A 219 -3.37 -19.44 20.02
C GLU A 219 -2.16 -18.64 19.49
N GLY A 220 -0.98 -18.88 20.04
CA GLY A 220 0.24 -18.14 19.73
C GLY A 220 0.45 -16.89 20.59
N ALA A 221 -0.52 -16.52 21.42
CA ALA A 221 -0.35 -15.48 22.42
C ALA A 221 0.56 -15.95 23.59
N GLN A 222 1.33 -15.02 24.13
CA GLN A 222 2.14 -15.24 25.36
C GLN A 222 1.32 -15.02 26.64
N GLY A 223 0.16 -14.39 26.54
CA GLY A 223 -0.77 -14.14 27.62
C GLY A 223 -1.80 -13.08 27.26
N LEU A 224 -2.88 -13.05 28.06
CA LEU A 224 -3.94 -12.07 27.94
C LEU A 224 -4.03 -11.26 29.25
N SER A 225 -4.32 -9.97 29.12
CA SER A 225 -4.65 -9.09 30.24
C SER A 225 -5.70 -8.07 29.84
N LEU A 226 -6.34 -7.43 30.82
CA LEU A 226 -7.22 -6.29 30.58
C LEU A 226 -6.48 -5.01 30.94
N GLY A 227 -6.58 -4.00 30.07
CA GLY A 227 -6.06 -2.68 30.35
C GLY A 227 -7.01 -1.86 31.22
N GLU A 228 -6.58 -0.66 31.59
CA GLU A 228 -7.31 0.23 32.53
C GLU A 228 -8.66 0.71 31.97
N SER A 229 -8.77 0.83 30.62
CA SER A 229 -10.01 1.22 29.93
C SER A 229 -10.91 0.04 29.58
N GLY A 230 -10.55 -1.19 29.98
CA GLY A 230 -11.31 -2.41 29.71
C GLY A 230 -10.99 -3.06 28.35
N GLU A 231 -9.94 -2.61 27.70
CA GLU A 231 -9.40 -3.21 26.47
C GLU A 231 -8.75 -4.57 26.74
N LEU A 232 -8.82 -5.48 25.76
CA LEU A 232 -8.11 -6.75 25.80
C LEU A 232 -6.70 -6.60 25.20
N LEU A 233 -5.70 -6.90 26.00
CA LEU A 233 -4.29 -6.86 25.62
C LEU A 233 -3.80 -8.30 25.41
N THR A 234 -3.39 -8.60 24.18
CA THR A 234 -2.83 -9.90 23.78
C THR A 234 -1.32 -9.75 23.59
N ALA A 235 -0.54 -10.26 24.55
CA ALA A 235 0.92 -10.27 24.45
C ALA A 235 1.37 -11.29 23.39
N THR A 236 2.22 -10.85 22.45
CA THR A 236 2.77 -11.69 21.37
C THR A 236 4.27 -11.50 21.27
N PRO A 237 5.01 -12.40 20.58
CA PRO A 237 6.44 -12.23 20.32
C PRO A 237 6.80 -10.95 19.54
N ILE A 238 5.86 -10.37 18.82
CA ILE A 238 6.05 -9.17 18.00
C ILE A 238 5.47 -7.89 18.64
N GLY A 239 4.97 -7.96 19.88
CA GLY A 239 4.38 -6.83 20.61
C GLY A 239 3.02 -7.17 21.20
N VAL A 240 2.34 -6.15 21.75
CA VAL A 240 1.02 -6.29 22.35
C VAL A 240 -0.04 -5.89 21.33
N LEU A 241 -0.94 -6.80 21.00
CA LEU A 241 -2.14 -6.50 20.22
C LEU A 241 -3.23 -6.01 21.19
N ARG A 242 -3.88 -4.91 20.84
CA ARG A 242 -4.93 -4.30 21.65
C ARG A 242 -6.26 -4.43 20.92
N GLN A 243 -7.27 -4.96 21.61
CA GLN A 243 -8.68 -4.87 21.19
C GLN A 243 -9.38 -3.95 22.18
N GLU A 244 -10.01 -2.91 21.66
CA GLU A 244 -10.73 -1.96 22.50
C GLU A 244 -11.95 -2.60 23.17
N ARG A 245 -12.44 -1.99 24.25
CA ARG A 245 -13.69 -2.41 24.89
C ARG A 245 -14.79 -2.54 23.84
N PRO A 246 -15.54 -3.67 23.78
CA PRO A 246 -16.45 -3.93 22.70
C PRO A 246 -17.53 -2.86 22.55
N HIS A 247 -17.65 -2.30 21.36
CA HIS A 247 -18.79 -1.43 21.02
C HIS A 247 -20.02 -2.31 20.83
N THR A 248 -21.02 -2.11 21.67
CA THR A 248 -22.14 -3.05 21.77
C THR A 248 -23.47 -2.33 21.77
N TRP A 249 -24.44 -2.89 21.06
CA TRP A 249 -25.79 -2.31 21.00
C TRP A 249 -26.87 -3.39 20.91
N VAL A 250 -28.03 -3.09 21.48
CA VAL A 250 -29.26 -3.84 21.28
C VAL A 250 -30.03 -3.29 20.08
N VAL A 251 -30.78 -4.16 19.41
CA VAL A 251 -31.68 -3.78 18.32
C VAL A 251 -33.11 -3.80 18.85
N GLU A 252 -33.73 -2.64 18.93
CA GLU A 252 -35.08 -2.47 19.43
C GLU A 252 -36.13 -3.02 18.41
N SER A 253 -37.35 -3.23 18.87
CA SER A 253 -38.41 -3.79 18.03
C SER A 253 -38.81 -2.91 16.83
N ASP A 254 -38.52 -1.62 16.88
CA ASP A 254 -38.74 -0.65 15.80
C ASP A 254 -37.54 -0.56 14.83
N GLY A 255 -36.48 -1.37 15.07
CA GLY A 255 -35.24 -1.38 14.26
C GLY A 255 -34.24 -0.31 14.65
N THR A 256 -34.51 0.53 15.65
CA THR A 256 -33.51 1.45 16.21
C THR A 256 -32.46 0.70 17.03
N THR A 257 -31.31 1.31 17.25
CA THR A 257 -30.23 0.72 18.07
C THR A 257 -29.96 1.57 19.30
N ARG A 258 -29.69 0.91 20.41
CA ARG A 258 -29.32 1.55 21.69
C ARG A 258 -28.03 0.92 22.21
N ALA A 259 -27.01 1.76 22.45
CA ALA A 259 -25.74 1.31 23.01
C ALA A 259 -25.92 0.72 24.42
N VAL A 260 -25.17 -0.36 24.68
CA VAL A 260 -25.12 -1.01 26.00
C VAL A 260 -23.65 -1.32 26.37
N GLU A 261 -23.37 -1.40 27.64
CA GLU A 261 -22.00 -1.73 28.09
C GLU A 261 -21.71 -3.22 27.86
N CYS A 262 -20.49 -3.49 27.40
CA CYS A 262 -19.95 -4.83 27.26
C CYS A 262 -18.49 -4.86 27.71
N ASP A 263 -18.10 -5.87 28.45
CA ASP A 263 -16.75 -6.09 28.93
C ASP A 263 -16.17 -7.37 28.33
N PHE A 264 -14.86 -7.37 28.09
CA PHE A 264 -14.10 -8.61 27.99
C PHE A 264 -14.03 -9.32 29.36
N VAL A 265 -14.08 -10.63 29.36
CA VAL A 265 -13.91 -11.46 30.53
C VAL A 265 -12.81 -12.49 30.26
N LEU A 266 -11.75 -12.48 31.05
CA LEU A 266 -10.72 -13.52 30.94
C LEU A 266 -11.25 -14.84 31.51
N LEU A 267 -11.25 -15.88 30.66
CA LEU A 267 -11.68 -17.24 31.00
C LEU A 267 -10.50 -18.18 31.29
N GLY A 268 -9.29 -17.65 31.24
CA GLY A 268 -8.02 -18.35 31.45
C GLY A 268 -6.84 -17.51 30.96
N PRO A 269 -5.63 -18.04 30.95
CA PRO A 269 -4.44 -17.32 30.52
C PRO A 269 -4.40 -17.04 29.01
N ASP A 270 -5.16 -17.80 28.23
CA ASP A 270 -5.18 -17.77 26.76
C ASP A 270 -6.60 -17.62 26.18
N ARG A 271 -7.62 -17.39 27.04
CA ARG A 271 -9.03 -17.36 26.61
C ARG A 271 -9.79 -16.17 27.18
N TYR A 272 -10.72 -15.68 26.38
CA TYR A 272 -11.64 -14.61 26.76
C TYR A 272 -13.06 -14.88 26.25
N GLY A 273 -13.99 -14.16 26.84
CA GLY A 273 -15.40 -14.09 26.45
C GLY A 273 -15.94 -12.70 26.72
N PHE A 274 -17.25 -12.56 26.77
CA PHE A 274 -17.93 -11.28 26.87
C PHE A 274 -18.94 -11.28 28.01
N ARG A 275 -19.13 -10.11 28.62
CA ARG A 275 -20.13 -9.86 29.63
C ARG A 275 -20.86 -8.57 29.34
N VAL A 276 -22.19 -8.62 29.26
CA VAL A 276 -23.09 -7.46 29.17
C VAL A 276 -23.85 -7.40 30.50
N PRO A 277 -23.52 -6.44 31.41
CA PRO A 277 -24.06 -6.43 32.77
C PRO A 277 -25.59 -6.35 32.81
N ASP A 278 -26.17 -5.43 32.05
CA ASP A 278 -27.62 -5.12 32.07
C ASP A 278 -28.30 -5.61 30.78
N ARG A 279 -28.00 -6.84 30.37
CA ARG A 279 -28.54 -7.41 29.14
C ARG A 279 -30.03 -7.68 29.28
N GLU A 280 -30.82 -7.05 28.40
CA GLU A 280 -32.18 -7.42 28.13
C GLU A 280 -32.20 -8.66 27.25
N SER A 281 -32.55 -9.81 27.84
CA SER A 281 -32.41 -11.12 27.18
C SER A 281 -33.38 -11.35 26.02
N ASP A 282 -34.42 -10.55 25.89
CA ASP A 282 -35.45 -10.60 24.87
C ASP A 282 -35.15 -9.76 23.63
N LEU A 283 -34.08 -8.97 23.63
CA LEU A 283 -33.62 -8.18 22.49
C LEU A 283 -32.39 -8.81 21.82
N PRO A 284 -32.29 -8.69 20.47
CA PRO A 284 -31.08 -9.00 19.74
C PRO A 284 -29.96 -8.04 20.13
N LEU A 285 -28.74 -8.58 20.21
CA LEU A 285 -27.55 -7.84 20.60
C LEU A 285 -26.46 -8.01 19.55
N VAL A 286 -25.72 -6.94 19.25
CA VAL A 286 -24.50 -6.99 18.44
C VAL A 286 -23.32 -6.54 19.27
N ILE A 287 -22.26 -7.34 19.31
CA ILE A 287 -20.99 -7.06 19.99
C ILE A 287 -19.92 -6.90 18.90
N ASP A 288 -19.33 -5.71 18.79
CA ASP A 288 -18.24 -5.35 17.91
C ASP A 288 -17.00 -5.05 18.76
N PRO A 289 -16.00 -5.95 18.82
CA PRO A 289 -14.79 -5.75 19.61
C PRO A 289 -13.83 -4.69 19.06
N GLY A 290 -14.15 -4.08 17.92
CA GLY A 290 -13.45 -2.92 17.39
C GLY A 290 -12.08 -3.16 16.75
N LEU A 291 -11.50 -2.08 16.22
CA LEU A 291 -10.17 -1.99 15.59
C LEU A 291 -9.05 -2.25 16.60
N VAL A 292 -7.89 -2.68 16.11
CA VAL A 292 -6.67 -2.83 16.90
C VAL A 292 -6.27 -1.49 17.51
N TRP A 293 -6.25 -0.42 16.72
CA TRP A 293 -6.23 0.96 17.16
C TRP A 293 -6.58 1.92 16.00
N SER A 294 -7.06 3.09 16.36
CA SER A 294 -7.26 4.22 15.46
C SER A 294 -6.91 5.49 16.23
N THR A 295 -6.24 6.43 15.58
CA THR A 295 -5.92 7.73 16.16
C THR A 295 -6.13 8.83 15.15
N LEU A 296 -6.39 10.04 15.65
CA LEU A 296 -6.40 11.25 14.85
C LEU A 296 -5.04 11.94 15.01
N LEU A 297 -4.53 12.46 13.90
CA LEU A 297 -3.32 13.27 13.87
C LEU A 297 -3.65 14.55 13.12
N GLY A 298 -3.53 15.68 13.76
CA GLY A 298 -3.83 16.96 13.15
C GLY A 298 -3.90 18.12 14.14
N GLY A 299 -4.05 19.32 13.59
CA GLY A 299 -4.22 20.57 14.31
C GLY A 299 -5.58 21.21 14.02
N SER A 300 -5.62 22.54 13.93
CA SER A 300 -6.85 23.31 13.76
C SER A 300 -7.24 23.58 12.29
N ASN A 301 -6.38 23.27 11.32
CA ASN A 301 -6.61 23.42 9.88
C ASN A 301 -6.54 22.07 9.17
N ASP A 302 -6.28 22.09 7.85
CA ASP A 302 -6.28 20.91 7.01
C ASP A 302 -4.95 20.14 7.08
N GLU A 303 -5.04 18.81 7.16
CA GLU A 303 -3.92 17.88 7.06
C GLU A 303 -4.17 16.85 5.96
N TYR A 304 -3.09 16.52 5.26
CA TYR A 304 -3.09 15.53 4.19
C TYR A 304 -1.98 14.50 4.44
N ALA A 305 -2.35 13.24 4.67
CA ALA A 305 -1.37 12.14 4.72
C ALA A 305 -1.08 11.67 3.28
N TYR A 306 0.20 11.56 2.94
CA TYR A 306 0.64 11.15 1.61
C TYR A 306 1.20 9.73 1.59
N ASP A 307 1.97 9.35 2.62
CA ASP A 307 2.64 8.06 2.63
C ASP A 307 2.78 7.49 4.04
N LEU A 308 2.88 6.17 4.15
CA LEU A 308 3.00 5.41 5.40
C LEU A 308 4.08 4.36 5.29
N LEU A 309 4.94 4.25 6.32
CA LEU A 309 5.90 3.16 6.44
C LEU A 309 5.72 2.45 7.79
N LEU A 310 5.71 1.13 7.75
CA LEU A 310 5.75 0.29 8.93
C LEU A 310 7.21 -0.05 9.27
N LEU A 311 7.67 0.33 10.46
CA LEU A 311 8.99 -0.01 10.94
C LEU A 311 9.04 -1.47 11.43
N PRO A 312 10.23 -2.10 11.46
CA PRO A 312 10.39 -3.44 12.04
C PRO A 312 9.94 -3.58 13.49
N SER A 313 9.91 -2.48 14.24
CA SER A 313 9.37 -2.41 15.60
C SER A 313 7.85 -2.46 15.70
N GLY A 314 7.15 -2.43 14.56
CA GLY A 314 5.70 -2.24 14.48
C GLY A 314 5.26 -0.76 14.59
N ALA A 315 6.17 0.17 14.84
CA ALA A 315 5.87 1.60 14.84
C ALA A 315 5.52 2.08 13.42
N VAL A 316 4.66 3.09 13.32
CA VAL A 316 4.13 3.60 12.05
C VAL A 316 4.66 5.01 11.81
N LEU A 317 5.39 5.18 10.70
CA LEU A 317 5.72 6.51 10.18
C LEU A 317 4.60 7.01 9.29
N VAL A 318 4.23 8.27 9.47
CA VAL A 318 3.24 9.00 8.66
C VAL A 318 3.93 10.23 8.08
N LEU A 319 3.93 10.32 6.77
CA LEU A 319 4.39 11.50 6.02
C LEU A 319 3.19 12.25 5.50
N GLY A 320 3.15 13.55 5.71
CA GLY A 320 2.04 14.38 5.24
C GLY A 320 2.36 15.86 5.18
N GLU A 321 1.37 16.64 4.85
CA GLU A 321 1.38 18.11 4.77
C GLU A 321 0.36 18.66 5.75
N THR A 322 0.66 19.77 6.42
CA THR A 322 -0.24 20.45 7.35
C THR A 322 -0.25 21.94 7.13
N ASP A 323 -1.44 22.52 7.20
CA ASP A 323 -1.68 23.98 7.25
C ASP A 323 -1.85 24.47 8.70
N SER A 324 -1.69 23.58 9.70
CA SER A 324 -1.96 23.87 11.11
C SER A 324 -0.72 24.35 11.85
N PHE A 325 -0.83 25.52 12.46
CA PHE A 325 0.22 26.06 13.34
C PHE A 325 0.31 25.33 14.70
N ASP A 326 -0.73 24.62 15.08
CA ASP A 326 -0.86 23.84 16.31
C ASP A 326 -0.80 22.33 16.08
N PHE A 327 -0.25 21.90 14.92
CA PHE A 327 -0.01 20.48 14.65
C PHE A 327 0.88 19.87 15.74
N PRO A 328 0.56 18.66 16.25
CA PRO A 328 1.29 18.07 17.35
C PRO A 328 2.72 17.67 16.98
N THR A 329 3.69 18.26 17.66
CA THR A 329 5.11 17.93 17.59
C THR A 329 5.62 17.38 18.92
N THR A 330 6.80 16.81 18.92
CA THR A 330 7.45 16.32 20.14
C THR A 330 8.72 17.11 20.47
N PRO A 331 9.10 17.26 21.76
CA PRO A 331 10.29 18.02 22.11
C PRO A 331 11.60 17.39 21.58
N GLY A 332 12.52 18.24 21.13
CA GLY A 332 13.86 17.82 20.72
C GLY A 332 13.98 17.22 19.33
N VAL A 333 12.97 17.41 18.49
CA VAL A 333 12.98 17.02 17.07
C VAL A 333 13.67 18.09 16.21
N LEU A 334 13.76 17.83 14.90
CA LEU A 334 14.40 18.72 13.93
C LEU A 334 13.77 20.11 13.92
N GLU A 335 12.42 20.18 13.90
CA GLU A 335 11.65 21.43 13.92
C GLU A 335 10.35 21.23 14.69
N GLU A 336 10.18 22.01 15.77
CA GLU A 336 8.99 21.94 16.64
C GLU A 336 7.88 22.90 16.22
N GLN A 337 8.18 23.89 15.40
CA GLN A 337 7.26 24.95 14.98
C GLN A 337 7.13 24.99 13.46
N PRO A 338 5.95 25.29 12.91
CA PRO A 338 5.78 25.46 11.48
C PRO A 338 6.57 26.67 11.00
N ILE A 339 7.16 26.56 9.81
CA ILE A 339 8.04 27.57 9.23
C ILE A 339 7.31 28.36 8.15
N GLY A 340 6.37 27.73 7.46
CA GLY A 340 5.76 28.24 6.23
C GLY A 340 4.25 28.42 6.27
N GLN A 341 3.69 28.41 5.07
CA GLN A 341 2.25 28.45 4.86
C GLN A 341 1.65 27.05 5.00
N SER A 342 2.39 26.06 4.52
CA SER A 342 2.07 24.66 4.59
C SER A 342 3.40 23.90 4.61
N ASP A 343 3.63 23.12 5.63
CA ASP A 343 4.86 22.37 5.83
C ASP A 343 4.62 20.86 5.77
N LEU A 344 5.60 20.10 5.31
CA LEU A 344 5.53 18.68 5.50
C LEU A 344 5.72 18.33 6.98
N PHE A 345 5.04 17.29 7.43
CA PHE A 345 5.28 16.67 8.73
C PHE A 345 5.74 15.21 8.57
N LEU A 346 6.57 14.78 9.49
CA LEU A 346 6.94 13.39 9.67
C LEU A 346 6.64 12.99 11.12
N SER A 347 5.69 12.07 11.28
CA SER A 347 5.22 11.62 12.59
C SER A 347 5.39 10.12 12.75
N CYS A 348 5.85 9.67 13.90
CA CYS A 348 6.02 8.25 14.22
C CYS A 348 5.13 7.88 15.41
N PHE A 349 4.22 6.92 15.20
CA PHE A 349 3.41 6.34 16.26
C PHE A 349 4.03 5.06 16.79
N SER A 350 3.82 4.79 18.09
CA SER A 350 4.10 3.47 18.66
C SER A 350 3.24 2.40 17.97
N ALA A 351 3.71 1.13 18.03
CA ALA A 351 3.04 0.00 17.39
C ALA A 351 1.57 -0.19 17.83
N ASP A 352 1.24 0.25 19.03
CA ASP A 352 -0.11 0.24 19.61
C ASP A 352 -0.90 1.53 19.36
N GLY A 353 -0.35 2.48 18.59
CA GLY A 353 -0.97 3.77 18.30
C GLY A 353 -1.18 4.71 19.48
N SER A 354 -0.79 4.29 20.70
CA SER A 354 -1.09 5.04 21.94
C SER A 354 -0.20 6.24 22.18
N ARG A 355 0.95 6.33 21.49
CA ARG A 355 1.92 7.40 21.68
C ARG A 355 2.48 7.90 20.37
N LEU A 356 2.65 9.20 20.28
CA LEU A 356 3.46 9.84 19.29
C LEU A 356 4.93 9.75 19.76
N LEU A 357 5.74 8.93 19.08
CA LEU A 357 7.15 8.70 19.45
C LEU A 357 8.01 9.89 19.07
N PHE A 358 7.82 10.41 17.86
CA PHE A 358 8.31 11.70 17.43
C PHE A 358 7.36 12.31 16.40
N SER A 359 7.39 13.62 16.29
CA SER A 359 6.69 14.36 15.24
C SER A 359 7.40 15.68 15.01
N THR A 360 7.77 15.93 13.76
CA THR A 360 8.58 17.09 13.35
C THR A 360 8.01 17.71 12.09
N PHE A 361 8.22 19.02 11.94
CA PHE A 361 8.06 19.66 10.66
C PHE A 361 9.35 19.57 9.85
N LEU A 362 9.21 19.74 8.54
CA LEU A 362 10.31 19.99 7.60
C LEU A 362 9.77 20.85 6.47
N GLY A 363 10.38 22.00 6.20
CA GLY A 363 9.92 22.90 5.18
C GLY A 363 10.67 24.22 5.17
N GLY A 364 10.14 25.15 4.41
CA GLY A 364 10.61 26.53 4.32
C GLY A 364 9.47 27.53 4.50
N SER A 365 9.56 28.72 3.94
CA SER A 365 8.63 29.82 4.22
C SER A 365 7.33 29.80 3.40
N ARG A 366 7.20 28.86 2.46
CA ARG A 366 6.01 28.74 1.60
C ARG A 366 5.42 27.34 1.75
N ARG A 367 4.86 26.80 0.67
CA ARG A 367 4.30 25.45 0.64
C ARG A 367 5.38 24.43 0.33
N ASP A 368 5.44 23.38 1.15
CA ASP A 368 6.32 22.23 1.03
C ASP A 368 5.50 20.94 1.15
N SER A 369 5.27 20.27 0.01
CA SER A 369 4.34 19.15 -0.11
C SER A 369 5.11 17.86 -0.36
N PRO A 370 5.10 16.89 0.56
CA PRO A 370 5.74 15.60 0.34
C PRO A 370 4.94 14.75 -0.65
N ARG A 371 5.59 13.72 -1.22
CA ARG A 371 4.93 12.77 -2.11
C ARG A 371 5.15 11.32 -1.71
N SER A 372 6.37 10.94 -1.36
CA SER A 372 6.68 9.58 -1.00
C SER A 372 7.90 9.49 -0.10
N MET A 373 7.99 8.40 0.66
CA MET A 373 9.13 8.06 1.48
C MET A 373 9.48 6.58 1.37
N VAL A 374 10.76 6.25 1.53
CA VAL A 374 11.25 4.88 1.52
C VAL A 374 12.53 4.78 2.36
N PHE A 375 12.83 3.61 2.92
CA PHE A 375 14.14 3.38 3.53
C PHE A 375 15.19 3.04 2.48
N ASP A 376 16.37 3.65 2.62
CA ASP A 376 17.56 3.19 1.91
C ASP A 376 18.09 1.88 2.54
N PRO A 377 19.00 1.14 1.87
CA PRO A 377 19.56 -0.10 2.42
C PRO A 377 20.34 0.08 3.73
N SER A 378 20.73 1.31 4.07
CA SER A 378 21.41 1.65 5.33
C SER A 378 20.42 1.96 6.46
N GLY A 379 19.12 1.95 6.17
CA GLY A 379 18.05 2.25 7.12
C GLY A 379 17.79 3.74 7.32
N ASN A 380 18.34 4.63 6.48
CA ASN A 380 17.98 6.03 6.48
C ASN A 380 16.67 6.25 5.69
N LEU A 381 15.94 7.28 6.04
CA LEU A 381 14.71 7.67 5.36
C LEU A 381 15.04 8.57 4.17
N LEU A 382 14.56 8.20 3.00
CA LEU A 382 14.53 9.03 1.80
C LEU A 382 13.12 9.62 1.66
N ILE A 383 13.03 10.93 1.51
CA ILE A 383 11.77 11.65 1.31
C ILE A 383 11.90 12.52 0.07
N VAL A 384 10.87 12.51 -0.76
CA VAL A 384 10.76 13.38 -1.92
C VAL A 384 9.43 14.11 -1.92
N GLY A 385 9.43 15.29 -2.51
CA GLY A 385 8.24 16.10 -2.68
C GLY A 385 8.54 17.34 -3.50
N GLU A 386 7.64 18.30 -3.41
CA GLU A 386 7.66 19.55 -4.13
C GLU A 386 7.76 20.73 -3.16
N THR A 387 8.53 21.75 -3.52
CA THR A 387 8.69 22.95 -2.70
C THR A 387 8.52 24.23 -3.54
N ASN A 388 7.80 25.17 -2.96
CA ASN A 388 7.77 26.54 -3.45
C ASN A 388 8.67 27.48 -2.60
N SER A 389 9.34 26.95 -1.59
CA SER A 389 10.15 27.69 -0.63
C SER A 389 11.56 27.96 -1.16
N ASP A 390 11.99 29.20 -1.15
CA ASP A 390 13.37 29.58 -1.53
C ASP A 390 14.39 29.27 -0.41
N ASN A 391 13.91 28.92 0.78
CA ASN A 391 14.69 28.64 1.98
C ASN A 391 14.42 27.22 2.54
N PHE A 392 14.00 26.27 1.71
CA PHE A 392 13.93 24.86 2.10
C PHE A 392 15.30 24.41 2.65
N PRO A 393 15.37 23.65 3.75
CA PRO A 393 16.64 23.29 4.38
C PRO A 393 17.47 22.36 3.49
N VAL A 394 18.51 22.89 2.87
CA VAL A 394 19.48 22.14 2.07
C VAL A 394 20.80 22.01 2.82
N THR A 395 21.56 20.98 2.51
CA THR A 395 22.82 20.68 3.17
C THR A 395 24.03 21.15 2.33
N ALA A 396 25.19 21.26 2.97
CA ALA A 396 26.44 21.51 2.26
C ALA A 396 26.70 20.39 1.24
N GLY A 397 27.10 20.77 0.02
CA GLY A 397 27.29 19.82 -1.07
C GLY A 397 26.01 19.36 -1.76
N ALA A 398 24.89 20.03 -1.55
CA ALA A 398 23.64 19.79 -2.29
C ALA A 398 23.86 19.85 -3.80
N TYR A 399 23.12 19.08 -4.58
CA TYR A 399 23.11 19.18 -6.05
C TYR A 399 22.73 20.60 -6.49
N SER A 400 21.64 21.13 -5.93
CA SER A 400 21.28 22.54 -6.04
C SER A 400 20.95 23.13 -4.67
N SER A 401 21.54 24.26 -4.35
CA SER A 401 21.30 25.00 -3.11
C SER A 401 20.17 26.04 -3.24
N SER A 402 19.57 26.15 -4.40
CA SER A 402 18.49 27.12 -4.66
C SER A 402 17.46 26.54 -5.61
N ARG A 403 16.21 26.91 -5.40
CA ARG A 403 15.10 26.65 -6.30
C ARG A 403 15.28 27.43 -7.60
N GLN A 404 14.94 26.85 -8.75
CA GLN A 404 15.12 27.43 -10.07
C GLN A 404 13.79 27.89 -10.69
N GLY A 405 12.71 27.16 -10.44
CA GLY A 405 11.42 27.32 -11.07
C GLY A 405 10.30 27.86 -10.17
N GLY A 406 9.08 27.59 -10.57
CA GLY A 406 7.86 27.88 -9.80
C GLY A 406 7.71 26.89 -8.64
N SER A 407 7.71 25.61 -8.95
CA SER A 407 7.76 24.50 -8.02
C SER A 407 8.88 23.55 -8.43
N ASP A 408 9.82 23.27 -7.54
CA ASP A 408 10.89 22.32 -7.77
C ASP A 408 10.73 21.13 -6.83
N LEU A 409 11.39 20.02 -7.16
CA LEU A 409 11.50 18.89 -6.25
C LEU A 409 12.45 19.24 -5.10
N PHE A 410 12.16 18.66 -3.94
CA PHE A 410 13.17 18.45 -2.91
C PHE A 410 13.43 16.96 -2.73
N LEU A 411 14.67 16.63 -2.44
CA LEU A 411 15.10 15.29 -2.04
C LEU A 411 15.81 15.38 -0.70
N VAL A 412 15.42 14.55 0.25
CA VAL A 412 15.97 14.53 1.60
C VAL A 412 16.35 13.11 1.97
N ARG A 413 17.58 12.93 2.46
CA ARG A 413 18.02 11.76 3.20
C ARG A 413 18.15 12.16 4.67
N MET A 414 17.46 11.46 5.57
CA MET A 414 17.50 11.74 6.99
C MET A 414 17.58 10.47 7.82
N THR A 415 17.91 10.62 9.09
CA THR A 415 17.91 9.50 10.04
C THR A 415 16.50 8.96 10.24
N ALA A 416 16.38 7.64 10.48
CA ALA A 416 15.08 6.96 10.63
C ALA A 416 14.25 7.46 11.83
N ASP A 417 14.90 8.09 12.80
CA ASP A 417 14.27 8.70 13.98
C ASP A 417 13.83 10.15 13.75
N GLY A 418 13.99 10.68 12.52
CA GLY A 418 13.58 12.03 12.17
C GLY A 418 14.41 13.15 12.80
N SER A 419 15.53 12.82 13.49
CA SER A 419 16.28 13.80 14.29
C SER A 419 17.27 14.64 13.49
N SER A 420 17.70 14.17 12.32
CA SER A 420 18.77 14.83 11.57
C SER A 420 18.63 14.64 10.06
N ILE A 421 18.79 15.73 9.31
CA ILE A 421 18.98 15.68 7.85
C ILE A 421 20.43 15.32 7.57
N LEU A 422 20.66 14.25 6.82
CA LEU A 422 21.97 13.79 6.37
C LEU A 422 22.36 14.48 5.07
N GLN A 423 21.41 14.58 4.13
CA GLN A 423 21.56 15.29 2.87
C GLN A 423 20.21 15.80 2.39
N ALA A 424 20.20 17.03 1.87
CA ALA A 424 19.01 17.62 1.26
C ALA A 424 19.39 18.56 0.11
N THR A 425 18.58 18.53 -0.94
CA THR A 425 18.82 19.29 -2.17
C THR A 425 17.52 19.68 -2.85
N TYR A 426 17.54 20.81 -3.58
CA TYR A 426 16.56 21.06 -4.64
C TYR A 426 16.92 20.27 -5.89
N PHE A 427 15.93 19.98 -6.72
CA PHE A 427 16.12 19.35 -8.02
C PHE A 427 14.99 19.76 -8.97
N GLY A 428 15.33 20.42 -10.08
CA GLY A 428 14.37 20.91 -11.05
C GLY A 428 15.04 21.90 -12.04
N GLY A 429 14.23 22.47 -12.90
CA GLY A 429 14.62 23.50 -13.86
C GLY A 429 13.82 24.81 -13.67
N THR A 430 13.64 25.61 -14.73
CA THR A 430 12.96 26.90 -14.62
C THR A 430 11.44 26.85 -14.70
N GLY A 431 10.85 25.71 -15.04
CA GLY A 431 9.40 25.46 -15.03
C GLY A 431 8.90 24.91 -13.69
N ASP A 432 7.71 24.33 -13.72
CA ASP A 432 7.20 23.56 -12.60
C ASP A 432 7.61 22.08 -12.76
N ASP A 433 8.12 21.48 -11.71
CA ASP A 433 8.59 20.11 -11.69
C ASP A 433 7.87 19.33 -10.59
N HIS A 434 7.29 18.18 -10.93
CA HIS A 434 6.44 17.38 -10.05
C HIS A 434 6.98 15.96 -9.93
N VAL A 435 7.20 15.48 -8.70
CA VAL A 435 7.57 14.10 -8.43
C VAL A 435 6.32 13.30 -8.08
N THR A 436 6.22 12.09 -8.62
CA THR A 436 5.08 11.19 -8.37
C THR A 436 5.52 9.86 -7.75
N ALA A 437 6.78 9.48 -7.91
CA ALA A 437 7.28 8.19 -7.47
C ALA A 437 8.74 8.21 -7.06
N LEU A 438 9.06 7.35 -6.11
CA LEU A 438 10.36 7.19 -5.47
C LEU A 438 10.72 5.70 -5.38
N ALA A 439 11.99 5.37 -5.62
CA ALA A 439 12.55 4.05 -5.32
C ALA A 439 13.98 4.19 -4.77
N ALA A 440 14.34 3.34 -3.81
CA ALA A 440 15.71 3.21 -3.33
C ALA A 440 16.43 2.10 -4.10
N ALA A 441 17.63 2.39 -4.59
CA ALA A 441 18.51 1.42 -5.22
C ALA A 441 19.28 0.60 -4.17
N ALA A 442 19.78 -0.57 -4.56
CA ALA A 442 20.51 -1.47 -3.67
C ALA A 442 21.85 -0.89 -3.15
N ASP A 443 22.42 0.09 -3.85
CA ASP A 443 23.61 0.83 -3.48
C ASP A 443 23.35 2.07 -2.62
N GLY A 444 22.05 2.38 -2.37
CA GLY A 444 21.63 3.50 -1.54
C GLY A 444 21.26 4.75 -2.33
N ASP A 445 21.34 4.71 -3.65
CA ASP A 445 20.88 5.82 -4.48
C ASP A 445 19.38 5.94 -4.48
N VAL A 446 18.92 7.14 -4.77
CA VAL A 446 17.50 7.45 -4.94
C VAL A 446 17.15 7.58 -6.43
N VAL A 447 16.09 6.93 -6.85
CA VAL A 447 15.49 7.10 -8.17
C VAL A 447 14.14 7.77 -8.02
N VAL A 448 13.98 8.90 -8.69
CA VAL A 448 12.74 9.69 -8.71
C VAL A 448 12.19 9.75 -10.12
N ALA A 449 10.87 9.77 -10.22
CA ALA A 449 10.16 9.92 -11.48
C ALA A 449 8.92 10.80 -11.30
N GLY A 450 8.49 11.43 -12.37
CA GLY A 450 7.34 12.32 -12.35
C GLY A 450 7.12 12.98 -13.71
N GLU A 451 6.77 14.26 -13.69
CA GLU A 451 6.64 15.10 -14.86
C GLU A 451 7.38 16.41 -14.68
N THR A 452 7.87 16.98 -15.77
CA THR A 452 8.55 18.28 -15.79
C THR A 452 8.00 19.17 -16.89
N PHE A 453 7.75 20.43 -16.55
CA PHE A 453 7.43 21.50 -17.51
C PHE A 453 8.65 22.37 -17.80
N SER A 454 9.81 22.01 -17.24
CA SER A 454 11.09 22.68 -17.47
C SER A 454 11.72 22.25 -18.79
N GLN A 455 12.05 23.18 -19.65
CA GLN A 455 12.82 22.90 -20.87
C GLN A 455 14.32 22.70 -20.60
N ASP A 456 14.75 23.14 -19.43
CA ASP A 456 16.12 23.08 -18.93
C ASP A 456 16.24 22.14 -17.71
N PHE A 457 15.30 21.19 -17.56
CA PHE A 457 15.40 20.16 -16.51
C PHE A 457 16.75 19.47 -16.56
N PRO A 458 17.41 19.26 -15.41
CA PRO A 458 18.74 18.69 -15.38
C PRO A 458 18.79 17.30 -16.03
N THR A 459 19.61 17.13 -17.07
CA THR A 459 19.84 15.84 -17.74
C THR A 459 21.32 15.49 -17.75
N THR A 460 21.64 14.19 -17.78
CA THR A 460 23.02 13.73 -17.85
C THR A 460 23.49 13.58 -19.30
N ALA A 461 24.77 13.76 -19.52
CA ALA A 461 25.38 13.57 -20.84
C ALA A 461 25.20 12.12 -21.34
N GLY A 462 24.62 11.95 -22.53
CA GLY A 462 24.35 10.65 -23.11
C GLY A 462 23.08 9.98 -22.60
N ALA A 463 22.24 10.68 -21.86
CA ALA A 463 20.89 10.21 -21.52
C ALA A 463 20.05 9.98 -22.78
N TYR A 464 19.01 9.16 -22.64
CA TYR A 464 18.13 8.80 -23.76
C TYR A 464 17.49 10.01 -24.42
N GLN A 465 16.98 10.97 -23.62
CA GLN A 465 16.38 12.20 -24.11
C GLN A 465 16.88 13.37 -23.25
N THR A 466 17.65 14.28 -23.86
CA THR A 466 18.29 15.40 -23.14
C THR A 466 17.55 16.71 -23.31
N THR A 467 16.49 16.74 -24.08
CA THR A 467 15.64 17.92 -24.34
C THR A 467 14.18 17.55 -24.22
N SER A 468 13.36 18.43 -23.68
CA SER A 468 11.92 18.28 -23.68
C SER A 468 11.39 18.17 -25.11
N ALA A 469 10.41 17.30 -25.33
CA ALA A 469 9.77 17.09 -26.63
C ALA A 469 8.36 17.71 -26.68
N GLY A 470 7.74 17.99 -25.54
CA GLY A 470 6.34 18.38 -25.47
C GLY A 470 5.97 19.51 -24.51
N ALA A 471 4.71 19.53 -24.14
CA ALA A 471 4.13 20.50 -23.21
C ALA A 471 4.35 20.15 -21.73
N GLY A 472 4.86 18.97 -21.46
CA GLY A 472 5.25 18.41 -20.18
C GLY A 472 5.67 16.98 -20.45
N ASP A 473 6.86 16.60 -20.02
CA ASP A 473 7.43 15.28 -20.25
C ASP A 473 7.59 14.51 -18.94
N ALA A 474 7.42 13.21 -18.98
CA ALA A 474 7.88 12.37 -17.90
C ALA A 474 9.40 12.47 -17.77
N PHE A 475 9.91 12.26 -16.57
CA PHE A 475 11.34 12.15 -16.32
C PHE A 475 11.68 10.96 -15.42
N ALA A 476 12.95 10.56 -15.48
CA ALA A 476 13.55 9.65 -14.51
C ALA A 476 14.94 10.17 -14.15
N SER A 477 15.22 10.29 -12.85
CA SER A 477 16.51 10.77 -12.35
C SER A 477 17.01 9.89 -11.22
N ARG A 478 18.32 9.61 -11.20
CA ARG A 478 19.02 8.89 -10.14
C ARG A 478 20.08 9.78 -9.51
N LEU A 479 20.02 9.89 -8.19
CA LEU A 479 20.95 10.69 -7.40
C LEU A 479 21.51 9.85 -6.26
N ASN A 480 22.79 10.01 -5.95
CA ASN A 480 23.41 9.28 -4.83
C ASN A 480 23.29 10.01 -3.49
N LEU A 481 22.96 11.30 -3.47
CA LEU A 481 22.77 12.14 -2.26
C LEU A 481 23.92 11.96 -1.24
N GLN A 482 25.17 12.07 -1.72
CA GLN A 482 26.38 11.95 -0.89
C GLN A 482 27.02 13.31 -0.56
N GLY A 483 26.45 14.40 -1.06
CA GLY A 483 26.99 15.76 -0.87
C GLY A 483 28.12 16.10 -1.83
N GLY A 484 28.12 15.49 -3.01
CA GLY A 484 29.08 15.73 -4.10
C GLY A 484 28.72 16.88 -5.02
N GLY A 485 27.64 17.61 -4.75
CA GLY A 485 27.14 18.67 -5.61
C GLY A 485 26.65 18.10 -6.95
N ALA A 486 27.07 18.69 -8.05
CA ALA A 486 26.66 18.24 -9.39
C ALA A 486 27.01 16.76 -9.69
N SER A 487 27.98 16.17 -9.00
CA SER A 487 28.34 14.76 -9.18
C SER A 487 27.36 13.79 -8.51
N ASP A 488 26.42 14.28 -7.71
CA ASP A 488 25.38 13.44 -7.12
C ASP A 488 24.35 12.99 -8.16
N LEU A 489 24.20 13.69 -9.29
CA LEU A 489 23.32 13.30 -10.38
C LEU A 489 24.01 12.26 -11.28
N GLU A 490 23.63 10.99 -11.13
CA GLU A 490 24.24 9.89 -11.89
C GLU A 490 23.55 9.63 -13.22
N LEU A 491 22.22 9.80 -13.25
CA LEU A 491 21.39 9.64 -14.42
C LEU A 491 20.20 10.61 -14.35
N SER A 492 19.90 11.27 -15.45
CA SER A 492 18.65 12.00 -15.61
C SER A 492 18.28 12.13 -17.07
N THR A 493 17.04 11.83 -17.40
CA THR A 493 16.51 11.85 -18.75
C THR A 493 15.05 12.29 -18.76
N TYR A 494 14.66 13.05 -19.78
CA TYR A 494 13.25 13.13 -20.16
C TYR A 494 12.79 11.80 -20.75
N LEU A 495 11.49 11.59 -20.78
CA LEU A 495 10.83 10.49 -21.45
C LEU A 495 9.45 10.95 -21.92
N GLY A 496 9.32 11.37 -23.15
CA GLY A 496 8.07 11.88 -23.68
C GLY A 496 8.04 12.06 -25.16
N GLY A 497 6.90 12.50 -25.66
CA GLY A 497 6.65 12.90 -27.04
C GLY A 497 6.16 14.35 -27.12
N SER A 498 5.36 14.66 -28.15
CA SER A 498 4.99 16.06 -28.46
C SER A 498 3.91 16.67 -27.56
N LEU A 499 3.26 15.90 -26.71
CA LEU A 499 2.21 16.37 -25.81
C LEU A 499 2.61 16.16 -24.33
N HIS A 500 1.63 15.91 -23.47
CA HIS A 500 1.85 15.73 -22.04
C HIS A 500 2.09 14.27 -21.70
N ASP A 501 3.15 14.00 -20.95
CA ASP A 501 3.59 12.68 -20.54
C ASP A 501 3.99 12.71 -19.06
N MET A 502 3.50 11.75 -18.27
CA MET A 502 3.73 11.71 -16.82
C MET A 502 4.06 10.28 -16.39
N ALA A 503 5.17 10.09 -15.71
CA ALA A 503 5.43 8.85 -14.98
C ALA A 503 4.63 8.85 -13.67
N SER A 504 3.97 7.73 -13.36
CA SER A 504 3.17 7.57 -12.14
C SER A 504 3.77 6.55 -11.16
N GLY A 505 4.77 5.80 -11.61
CA GLY A 505 5.44 4.79 -10.80
C GLY A 505 6.83 4.48 -11.31
N VAL A 506 7.74 4.15 -10.40
CA VAL A 506 9.11 3.73 -10.68
C VAL A 506 9.51 2.53 -9.84
N VAL A 507 10.21 1.59 -10.45
CA VAL A 507 10.86 0.49 -9.75
C VAL A 507 12.23 0.21 -10.37
N ILE A 508 13.13 -0.39 -9.59
CA ILE A 508 14.45 -0.78 -10.03
C ILE A 508 14.52 -2.31 -10.04
N ASP A 509 14.95 -2.90 -11.15
CA ASP A 509 15.10 -4.35 -11.25
C ASP A 509 16.46 -4.82 -10.65
N GLY A 510 16.62 -6.15 -10.52
CA GLY A 510 17.85 -6.75 -9.98
C GLY A 510 19.11 -6.52 -10.82
N ASN A 511 19.02 -5.88 -11.98
CA ASN A 511 20.12 -5.48 -12.86
C ASN A 511 20.34 -3.95 -12.84
N GLY A 512 19.66 -3.22 -11.97
CA GLY A 512 19.76 -1.77 -11.86
C GLY A 512 19.04 -0.99 -12.96
N ARG A 513 18.16 -1.65 -13.77
CA ARG A 513 17.37 -0.95 -14.78
C ARG A 513 16.18 -0.27 -14.15
N ILE A 514 15.88 0.95 -14.63
CA ILE A 514 14.75 1.73 -14.16
C ILE A 514 13.53 1.37 -15.01
N ILE A 515 12.45 1.00 -14.36
CA ILE A 515 11.17 0.65 -14.99
C ILE A 515 10.15 1.71 -14.58
N LEU A 516 9.58 2.36 -15.57
CA LEU A 516 8.60 3.44 -15.42
C LEU A 516 7.25 2.97 -15.94
N GLY A 517 6.21 3.31 -15.23
CA GLY A 517 4.83 3.24 -15.70
C GLY A 517 4.15 4.59 -15.56
N GLY A 518 3.29 4.93 -16.49
CA GLY A 518 2.67 6.24 -16.46
C GLY A 518 1.58 6.42 -17.53
N THR A 519 1.25 7.68 -17.78
CA THR A 519 0.26 8.08 -18.79
C THR A 519 0.91 8.97 -19.82
N THR A 520 0.59 8.75 -21.10
CA THR A 520 1.03 9.57 -22.22
C THR A 520 -0.18 10.07 -23.02
N HIS A 521 -0.10 11.33 -23.44
CA HIS A 521 -1.03 11.90 -24.43
C HIS A 521 -0.37 12.02 -25.81
N SER A 522 0.89 11.61 -25.92
CA SER A 522 1.73 11.76 -27.10
C SER A 522 1.58 10.57 -28.05
N GLY A 523 1.09 10.79 -29.24
CA GLY A 523 1.01 9.76 -30.28
C GLY A 523 2.38 9.31 -30.80
N ASP A 524 3.40 10.10 -30.56
CA ASP A 524 4.81 9.90 -30.88
C ASP A 524 5.66 9.50 -29.67
N PHE A 525 5.01 9.09 -28.56
CA PHE A 525 5.73 8.57 -27.39
C PHE A 525 6.67 7.43 -27.80
N PRO A 526 7.91 7.41 -27.27
CA PRO A 526 8.92 6.45 -27.69
C PRO A 526 8.49 5.01 -27.35
N THR A 527 8.36 4.17 -28.38
CA THR A 527 8.09 2.74 -28.26
C THR A 527 9.18 1.90 -28.94
N THR A 528 9.34 0.66 -28.52
CA THR A 528 10.35 -0.25 -29.10
C THR A 528 9.74 -1.20 -30.12
N VAL A 529 10.53 -1.59 -31.13
CA VAL A 529 10.13 -2.58 -32.12
C VAL A 529 9.81 -3.91 -31.44
N GLY A 530 8.63 -4.46 -31.73
CA GLY A 530 8.14 -5.69 -31.11
C GLY A 530 7.54 -5.54 -29.72
N ALA A 531 7.27 -4.30 -29.29
CA ALA A 531 6.50 -4.02 -28.08
C ALA A 531 5.06 -4.50 -28.21
N TYR A 532 4.38 -4.66 -27.08
CA TYR A 532 2.98 -5.10 -27.03
C TYR A 532 2.06 -4.19 -27.85
N SER A 533 2.20 -2.88 -27.71
CA SER A 533 1.53 -1.88 -28.52
C SER A 533 2.51 -0.77 -28.91
N THR A 534 2.54 -0.40 -30.18
CA THR A 534 3.29 0.75 -30.69
C THR A 534 2.37 1.84 -31.24
N SER A 535 1.06 1.70 -30.99
CA SER A 535 0.05 2.61 -31.53
C SER A 535 -0.73 3.26 -30.39
N TYR A 536 -0.74 4.58 -30.40
CA TYR A 536 -1.54 5.40 -29.50
C TYR A 536 -3.02 5.33 -29.89
N LEU A 537 -3.90 5.06 -28.92
CA LEU A 537 -5.34 4.91 -29.15
C LEU A 537 -6.14 6.18 -28.87
N GLY A 538 -5.52 7.19 -28.26
CA GLY A 538 -6.09 8.53 -28.04
C GLY A 538 -6.71 8.73 -26.65
N LYS A 539 -6.84 9.99 -26.24
CA LYS A 539 -7.35 10.46 -24.92
C LYS A 539 -6.50 10.11 -23.70
N GLY A 540 -5.23 9.78 -23.90
CA GLY A 540 -4.32 9.30 -22.87
C GLY A 540 -4.28 7.78 -22.83
N ASP A 541 -3.09 7.23 -23.07
CA ASP A 541 -2.79 5.81 -22.95
C ASP A 541 -1.81 5.58 -21.80
N GLY A 542 -1.86 4.40 -21.19
CA GLY A 542 -0.82 3.96 -20.25
C GLY A 542 0.44 3.61 -21.03
N PHE A 543 1.61 3.88 -20.45
CA PHE A 543 2.87 3.39 -20.97
C PHE A 543 3.64 2.56 -19.94
N LEU A 544 4.50 1.68 -20.45
CA LEU A 544 5.51 0.97 -19.70
C LEU A 544 6.85 1.09 -20.40
N THR A 545 7.85 1.66 -19.71
CA THR A 545 9.19 1.84 -20.26
C THR A 545 10.24 1.25 -19.33
N VAL A 546 11.19 0.52 -19.90
CA VAL A 546 12.40 0.02 -19.23
C VAL A 546 13.59 0.76 -19.80
N LEU A 547 14.22 1.61 -18.97
CA LEU A 547 15.48 2.26 -19.31
C LEU A 547 16.66 1.31 -19.05
N THR A 548 17.72 1.46 -19.83
CA THR A 548 19.00 0.81 -19.51
C THR A 548 19.53 1.34 -18.17
N GLY A 549 20.35 0.56 -17.45
CA GLY A 549 20.84 0.95 -16.12
C GLY A 549 21.64 2.26 -16.08
N ASN A 550 22.18 2.70 -17.23
CA ASN A 550 22.87 3.99 -17.37
C ASN A 550 21.97 5.09 -17.98
N GLY A 551 20.67 4.84 -18.19
CA GLY A 551 19.73 5.78 -18.79
C GLY A 551 19.98 6.21 -20.22
N ALA A 552 20.97 5.61 -20.91
CA ALA A 552 21.35 6.01 -22.27
C ALA A 552 20.42 5.44 -23.36
N GLY A 553 19.51 4.56 -22.99
CA GLY A 553 18.62 3.95 -23.94
C GLY A 553 17.37 3.35 -23.32
N VAL A 554 16.39 3.07 -24.18
CA VAL A 554 15.16 2.35 -23.86
C VAL A 554 15.35 0.88 -24.25
N ALA A 555 15.36 0.00 -23.27
CA ALA A 555 15.45 -1.44 -23.48
C ALA A 555 14.10 -2.04 -23.94
N TYR A 556 13.00 -1.47 -23.46
CA TYR A 556 11.63 -1.81 -23.85
C TYR A 556 10.71 -0.63 -23.56
N SER A 557 9.79 -0.36 -24.47
CA SER A 557 8.73 0.64 -24.25
C SER A 557 7.50 0.31 -25.09
N THR A 558 6.31 0.46 -24.48
CA THR A 558 5.01 0.16 -25.06
C THR A 558 3.93 1.10 -24.54
N PHE A 559 2.89 1.33 -25.34
CA PHE A 559 1.60 1.80 -24.86
C PHE A 559 0.84 0.70 -24.15
#